data_2d33a7ba0aa066d5600b63cee6235967
#
_entry.id   2d33a7ba0aa066d5600b63cee6235967
#
_cell.length_a   1.000
_cell.length_b   1.000
_cell.length_c   1.000
_cell.angle_alpha   90.00
_cell.angle_beta   90.00
_cell.angle_gamma   90.00
#
_symmetry.space_group_name_H-M   'P 1'
#
loop_
_entity.id
_entity.type
_entity.pdbx_description
1 polymer ?
#
loop_
_entity_poly.entity_id
_entity_poly.type
_entity_poly.pdbx_seq_one_letter_code
_entity_poly.pdbx_strand_id
1 'polypeptide(L)'
;MRRPNCSWRPGTACLCAIILVVTPGMASAWWDSGHRLVALVAWSRMDVPTRTRVLGLLGEHPQVEKYFTPPARLQDGRLRHQWIISQAAVWSDLVRKSDRDRPTWHYINRPLFLSEKARRSLQPRLRVNLATRLPKGASLATQDLNVIQAISLCRQRLNARDATEAERAVCVTWLCHLVGDVHQPCHSTASFTARRFLRGDRGGNDVPIRGDKKDINLHMYWDGQFGQTRTLDGDLVRRAAALLADRKLVAAGRRAEKRLQGETWVAESHRLARDVVYSSAILAAIGSGESDPEKAIPAVELSGDYARRARAVARQRVVEAGFRLARVLAEVR
;
A
#
# COMPACT_ATOMS: atom_id res chain seq x y z
N MET A 1 -30.38 77.47 3.51
CA MET A 1 -29.52 76.41 2.94
C MET A 1 -29.12 75.42 4.06
N ARG A 2 -29.77 74.30 4.11
CA ARG A 2 -29.54 73.22 5.15
C ARG A 2 -28.74 72.11 4.51
N ARG A 3 -27.60 71.74 5.09
CA ARG A 3 -26.81 70.59 4.69
C ARG A 3 -27.40 69.30 5.28
N PRO A 4 -27.46 68.14 4.54
CA PRO A 4 -27.93 66.90 5.12
C PRO A 4 -26.77 66.16 5.82
N ASN A 5 -27.03 65.65 7.03
CA ASN A 5 -26.15 64.77 7.80
C ASN A 5 -26.12 63.40 7.18
N CYS A 6 -24.92 62.95 6.83
CA CYS A 6 -24.66 61.57 6.39
C CYS A 6 -24.20 60.75 7.59
N SER A 7 -25.06 59.86 8.10
CA SER A 7 -24.73 58.90 9.17
C SER A 7 -24.15 57.63 8.55
N TRP A 8 -22.88 57.40 8.80
CA TRP A 8 -22.21 56.14 8.50
C TRP A 8 -22.65 55.07 9.51
N ARG A 9 -23.21 53.96 9.03
CA ARG A 9 -23.39 52.72 9.82
C ARG A 9 -22.16 51.82 9.60
N PRO A 10 -21.55 51.23 10.65
CA PRO A 10 -20.45 50.27 10.47
C PRO A 10 -21.01 48.96 9.94
N GLY A 11 -20.44 48.53 8.79
CA GLY A 11 -20.75 47.23 8.17
C GLY A 11 -20.21 46.11 9.02
N THR A 12 -21.05 45.12 9.27
CA THR A 12 -20.74 43.86 9.92
C THR A 12 -19.80 43.06 9.00
N ALA A 13 -18.54 42.95 9.37
CA ALA A 13 -17.56 42.08 8.69
C ALA A 13 -17.95 40.62 8.96
N CYS A 14 -18.44 39.95 7.93
CA CYS A 14 -18.69 38.52 7.94
C CYS A 14 -17.32 37.82 7.84
N LEU A 15 -16.79 37.32 8.96
CA LEU A 15 -15.63 36.43 8.95
C LEU A 15 -16.04 35.10 8.33
N CYS A 16 -15.77 34.91 7.04
CA CYS A 16 -15.77 33.59 6.42
C CYS A 16 -14.58 32.78 6.99
N ALA A 17 -14.84 31.94 7.97
CA ALA A 17 -13.88 30.92 8.40
C ALA A 17 -13.67 29.95 7.24
N ILE A 18 -12.53 30.05 6.56
CA ILE A 18 -12.07 29.05 5.61
C ILE A 18 -11.69 27.82 6.43
N ILE A 19 -12.60 26.86 6.52
CA ILE A 19 -12.29 25.53 7.02
C ILE A 19 -11.35 24.89 5.98
N LEU A 20 -10.04 24.94 6.23
CA LEU A 20 -9.09 24.10 5.53
C LEU A 20 -9.43 22.63 5.85
N VAL A 21 -10.19 22.00 4.98
CA VAL A 21 -10.35 20.55 4.98
C VAL A 21 -8.97 19.99 4.59
N VAL A 22 -8.15 19.69 5.60
CA VAL A 22 -6.94 18.88 5.44
C VAL A 22 -7.44 17.50 5.06
N THR A 23 -7.54 17.23 3.75
CA THR A 23 -7.75 15.86 3.29
C THR A 23 -6.56 15.04 3.77
N PRO A 24 -6.77 14.02 4.63
CA PRO A 24 -5.68 13.15 5.06
C PRO A 24 -5.07 12.54 3.80
N GLY A 25 -3.75 12.72 3.63
CA GLY A 25 -3.01 12.09 2.56
C GLY A 25 -3.31 10.60 2.59
N MET A 26 -3.89 10.08 1.50
CA MET A 26 -4.22 8.67 1.40
C MET A 26 -2.90 7.89 1.41
N ALA A 27 -2.78 6.94 2.34
CA ALA A 27 -1.64 6.05 2.40
C ALA A 27 -1.59 5.23 1.12
N SER A 28 -0.50 5.34 0.41
CA SER A 28 -0.08 4.44 -0.66
C SER A 28 0.83 3.43 0.02
N ALA A 29 0.60 2.12 -0.15
CA ALA A 29 1.56 1.10 0.28
C ALA A 29 2.89 1.38 -0.41
N TRP A 30 3.96 0.83 0.08
CA TRP A 30 5.29 1.16 -0.45
C TRP A 30 5.26 2.33 -1.44
N TRP A 31 5.93 3.42 -1.22
CA TRP A 31 5.97 4.45 -2.27
C TRP A 31 6.38 3.85 -3.62
N ASP A 32 6.16 4.52 -4.71
CA ASP A 32 6.40 4.03 -6.08
C ASP A 32 7.66 3.17 -6.21
N SER A 33 8.74 3.54 -5.52
CA SER A 33 10.01 2.81 -5.57
C SER A 33 9.89 1.37 -5.07
N GLY A 34 9.15 1.14 -3.99
CA GLY A 34 8.98 -0.20 -3.43
C GLY A 34 8.13 -1.10 -4.31
N HIS A 35 6.99 -0.59 -4.85
CA HIS A 35 6.18 -1.32 -5.82
C HIS A 35 6.96 -1.66 -7.10
N ARG A 36 7.72 -0.70 -7.63
CA ARG A 36 8.57 -0.93 -8.79
C ARG A 36 9.63 -1.98 -8.52
N LEU A 37 10.25 -1.99 -7.33
CA LEU A 37 11.21 -3.03 -6.93
C LEU A 37 10.55 -4.42 -6.85
N VAL A 38 9.34 -4.55 -6.29
CA VAL A 38 8.58 -5.81 -6.31
C VAL A 38 8.38 -6.31 -7.74
N ALA A 39 7.94 -5.44 -8.66
CA ALA A 39 7.74 -5.78 -10.05
C ALA A 39 9.05 -6.18 -10.77
N LEU A 40 10.16 -5.47 -10.52
CA LEU A 40 11.47 -5.79 -11.11
C LEU A 40 12.03 -7.11 -10.60
N VAL A 41 11.86 -7.41 -9.31
CA VAL A 41 12.21 -8.72 -8.74
C VAL A 41 11.36 -9.80 -9.38
N ALA A 42 10.04 -9.60 -9.50
CA ALA A 42 9.15 -10.56 -10.17
C ALA A 42 9.54 -10.77 -11.63
N TRP A 43 9.79 -9.71 -12.37
CA TRP A 43 10.25 -9.76 -13.75
C TRP A 43 11.50 -10.62 -13.92
N SER A 44 12.46 -10.45 -13.04
CA SER A 44 13.70 -11.22 -13.08
C SER A 44 13.50 -12.72 -12.79
N ARG A 45 12.38 -13.09 -12.15
CA ARG A 45 12.03 -14.48 -11.79
C ARG A 45 11.10 -15.16 -12.81
N MET A 46 10.40 -14.40 -13.65
CA MET A 46 9.56 -14.96 -14.70
C MET A 46 10.40 -15.58 -15.82
N ASP A 47 9.92 -16.67 -16.38
CA ASP A 47 10.42 -17.22 -17.65
C ASP A 47 9.99 -16.36 -18.85
N VAL A 48 10.56 -16.65 -20.02
CA VAL A 48 10.27 -15.90 -21.23
C VAL A 48 8.78 -16.01 -21.65
N PRO A 49 8.15 -17.19 -21.65
CA PRO A 49 6.72 -17.28 -21.97
C PRO A 49 5.82 -16.45 -21.07
N THR A 50 6.06 -16.46 -19.76
CA THR A 50 5.30 -15.65 -18.81
C THR A 50 5.50 -14.16 -19.07
N ARG A 51 6.74 -13.70 -19.30
CA ARG A 51 7.00 -12.28 -19.63
C ARG A 51 6.26 -11.85 -20.90
N THR A 52 6.28 -12.68 -21.93
CA THR A 52 5.59 -12.39 -23.21
C THR A 52 4.09 -12.26 -22.99
N ARG A 53 3.46 -13.21 -22.28
CA ARG A 53 2.02 -13.14 -21.97
C ARG A 53 1.65 -11.89 -21.16
N VAL A 54 2.41 -11.60 -20.10
CA VAL A 54 2.15 -10.43 -19.24
C VAL A 54 2.27 -9.13 -20.03
N LEU A 55 3.29 -9.00 -20.88
CA LEU A 55 3.44 -7.80 -21.74
C LEU A 55 2.33 -7.71 -22.78
N GLY A 56 1.92 -8.82 -23.38
CA GLY A 56 0.80 -8.86 -24.32
C GLY A 56 -0.48 -8.35 -23.66
N LEU A 57 -0.81 -8.88 -22.48
CA LEU A 57 -1.96 -8.41 -21.71
C LEU A 57 -1.87 -6.93 -21.37
N LEU A 58 -0.73 -6.44 -20.90
CA LEU A 58 -0.57 -5.02 -20.59
C LEU A 58 -0.72 -4.12 -21.83
N GLY A 59 -0.46 -4.65 -23.04
CA GLY A 59 -0.76 -4.01 -24.32
C GLY A 59 -2.26 -3.83 -24.58
N GLU A 60 -3.10 -4.70 -24.01
CA GLU A 60 -4.57 -4.63 -24.13
C GLU A 60 -5.23 -3.81 -22.99
N HIS A 61 -4.42 -3.16 -22.16
CA HIS A 61 -4.96 -2.39 -21.04
C HIS A 61 -5.78 -1.19 -21.55
N PRO A 62 -7.00 -0.93 -21.01
CA PRO A 62 -7.88 0.16 -21.48
C PRO A 62 -7.26 1.56 -21.43
N GLN A 63 -6.17 1.72 -20.69
CA GLN A 63 -5.42 2.97 -20.54
C GLN A 63 -3.97 2.81 -21.01
N VAL A 64 -3.70 1.94 -22.00
CA VAL A 64 -2.33 1.61 -22.46
C VAL A 64 -1.59 2.85 -22.93
N GLU A 65 -2.20 3.69 -23.74
CA GLU A 65 -1.57 4.92 -24.25
C GLU A 65 -1.13 5.86 -23.14
N LYS A 66 -1.97 6.01 -22.13
CA LYS A 66 -1.72 6.94 -21.01
C LYS A 66 -0.66 6.45 -20.04
N TYR A 67 -0.66 5.14 -19.71
CA TYR A 67 0.13 4.62 -18.61
C TYR A 67 1.19 3.60 -19.00
N PHE A 68 1.09 2.92 -20.14
CA PHE A 68 1.95 1.79 -20.49
C PHE A 68 2.75 2.00 -21.78
N THR A 69 2.73 3.20 -22.35
CA THR A 69 3.60 3.58 -23.46
C THR A 69 4.94 4.05 -22.93
N PRO A 70 6.03 3.28 -23.11
CA PRO A 70 7.34 3.65 -22.62
C PRO A 70 7.84 4.94 -23.27
N PRO A 71 8.50 5.84 -22.48
CA PRO A 71 9.08 7.06 -23.04
C PRO A 71 10.05 6.79 -24.18
N ALA A 72 10.02 7.63 -25.24
CA ALA A 72 10.86 7.46 -26.43
C ALA A 72 12.37 7.39 -26.15
N ARG A 73 12.83 8.01 -25.04
CA ARG A 73 14.23 7.92 -24.58
C ARG A 73 14.68 6.51 -24.18
N LEU A 74 13.75 5.60 -23.91
CA LEU A 74 14.07 4.22 -23.59
C LEU A 74 14.20 3.42 -24.88
N GLN A 75 15.39 3.38 -25.48
CA GLN A 75 15.66 2.66 -26.71
C GLN A 75 15.91 1.16 -26.50
N ASP A 76 16.48 0.77 -25.34
CA ASP A 76 16.72 -0.62 -24.99
C ASP A 76 15.42 -1.38 -24.74
N GLY A 77 15.21 -2.45 -25.50
CA GLY A 77 13.98 -3.27 -25.40
C GLY A 77 13.80 -3.89 -24.01
N ARG A 78 14.88 -4.29 -23.35
CA ARG A 78 14.84 -4.84 -22.00
C ARG A 78 14.40 -3.77 -20.98
N LEU A 79 14.90 -2.56 -21.08
CA LEU A 79 14.52 -1.45 -20.21
C LEU A 79 13.06 -1.03 -20.47
N ARG A 80 12.60 -1.06 -21.72
CA ARG A 80 11.18 -0.81 -22.05
C ARG A 80 10.26 -1.82 -21.37
N HIS A 81 10.56 -3.11 -21.42
CA HIS A 81 9.78 -4.14 -20.75
C HIS A 81 9.80 -3.99 -19.22
N GLN A 82 10.97 -3.70 -18.63
CA GLN A 82 11.08 -3.42 -17.20
C GLN A 82 10.29 -2.17 -16.80
N TRP A 83 10.27 -1.15 -17.66
CA TRP A 83 9.46 0.04 -17.44
C TRP A 83 7.97 -0.29 -17.42
N ILE A 84 7.45 -1.03 -18.40
CA ILE A 84 6.04 -1.43 -18.49
C ILE A 84 5.61 -2.19 -17.23
N ILE A 85 6.34 -3.22 -16.83
CA ILE A 85 5.96 -4.00 -15.64
C ILE A 85 6.07 -3.19 -14.36
N SER A 86 7.06 -2.30 -14.24
CA SER A 86 7.20 -1.42 -13.09
C SER A 86 6.09 -0.36 -13.04
N GLN A 87 5.59 0.06 -14.20
CA GLN A 87 4.47 0.99 -14.30
C GLN A 87 3.14 0.31 -13.91
N ALA A 88 2.97 -0.97 -14.29
CA ALA A 88 1.84 -1.77 -13.85
C ALA A 88 1.72 -1.83 -12.31
N ALA A 89 2.85 -1.90 -11.62
CA ALA A 89 2.87 -1.98 -10.17
C ALA A 89 2.46 -0.69 -9.43
N VAL A 90 2.43 0.45 -10.10
CA VAL A 90 2.02 1.74 -9.51
C VAL A 90 0.72 2.28 -10.11
N TRP A 91 0.16 1.61 -11.10
CA TRP A 91 -1.03 2.09 -11.82
C TRP A 91 -2.22 2.32 -10.88
N SER A 92 -2.49 1.42 -9.94
CA SER A 92 -3.61 1.55 -8.99
C SER A 92 -3.55 2.82 -8.14
N ASP A 93 -2.35 3.31 -7.81
CA ASP A 93 -2.17 4.59 -7.13
C ASP A 93 -2.33 5.79 -8.08
N LEU A 94 -1.95 5.64 -9.36
CA LEU A 94 -2.12 6.68 -10.36
C LEU A 94 -3.60 6.93 -10.73
N VAL A 95 -4.47 5.93 -10.51
CA VAL A 95 -5.92 6.04 -10.77
C VAL A 95 -6.74 6.39 -9.53
N ARG A 96 -6.09 6.76 -8.42
CA ARG A 96 -6.77 7.26 -7.23
C ARG A 96 -7.74 8.38 -7.56
N LYS A 97 -8.91 8.38 -6.89
CA LYS A 97 -10.01 9.33 -7.10
C LYS A 97 -10.68 9.26 -8.48
N SER A 98 -10.40 8.24 -9.29
CA SER A 98 -11.14 7.95 -10.52
C SER A 98 -12.19 6.86 -10.28
N ASP A 99 -12.97 6.54 -11.32
CA ASP A 99 -13.92 5.41 -11.35
C ASP A 99 -13.26 4.05 -11.11
N ARG A 100 -11.94 3.96 -11.33
CA ARG A 100 -11.11 2.77 -11.11
C ARG A 100 -10.48 2.68 -9.72
N ASP A 101 -10.64 3.69 -8.89
CA ASP A 101 -10.14 3.69 -7.51
C ASP A 101 -10.85 2.64 -6.66
N ARG A 102 -10.08 1.87 -5.91
CA ARG A 102 -10.57 0.84 -4.98
C ARG A 102 -9.84 0.97 -3.64
N PRO A 103 -10.16 1.97 -2.82
CA PRO A 103 -9.37 2.32 -1.63
C PRO A 103 -9.21 1.17 -0.64
N THR A 104 -10.23 0.33 -0.48
CA THR A 104 -10.21 -0.77 0.49
C THR A 104 -9.41 -2.00 0.01
N TRP A 105 -9.15 -2.11 -1.30
CA TRP A 105 -8.42 -3.25 -1.85
C TRP A 105 -6.97 -3.30 -1.40
N HIS A 106 -6.42 -2.16 -1.00
CA HIS A 106 -5.00 -2.01 -0.66
C HIS A 106 -4.61 -2.60 0.69
N TYR A 107 -5.57 -2.94 1.57
CA TYR A 107 -5.25 -3.34 2.95
C TYR A 107 -6.25 -4.34 3.56
N ILE A 108 -5.84 -4.91 4.69
CA ILE A 108 -6.70 -5.63 5.62
C ILE A 108 -6.29 -5.26 7.05
N ASN A 109 -7.18 -4.64 7.80
CA ASN A 109 -6.91 -4.15 9.15
C ASN A 109 -7.05 -5.28 10.20
N ARG A 110 -6.15 -6.29 10.18
CA ARG A 110 -6.12 -7.27 11.28
C ARG A 110 -5.84 -6.57 12.60
N PRO A 111 -6.66 -6.80 13.64
CA PRO A 111 -6.53 -6.05 14.86
C PRO A 111 -5.28 -6.44 15.66
N LEU A 112 -4.51 -5.43 16.08
CA LEU A 112 -3.52 -5.48 17.12
C LEU A 112 -4.09 -4.71 18.32
N PHE A 113 -4.59 -5.40 19.34
CA PHE A 113 -5.17 -4.75 20.50
C PHE A 113 -4.07 -4.29 21.46
N LEU A 114 -4.11 -3.02 21.87
CA LEU A 114 -3.14 -2.44 22.82
C LEU A 114 -3.16 -3.16 24.18
N SER A 115 -4.32 -3.66 24.60
CA SER A 115 -4.49 -4.36 25.86
C SER A 115 -5.60 -5.41 25.78
N GLU A 116 -5.60 -6.32 26.76
CA GLU A 116 -6.69 -7.30 26.90
C GLU A 116 -8.03 -6.61 27.19
N LYS A 117 -8.04 -5.48 27.90
CA LYS A 117 -9.24 -4.67 28.11
C LYS A 117 -9.78 -4.14 26.78
N ALA A 118 -8.92 -3.61 25.91
CA ALA A 118 -9.31 -3.15 24.57
C ALA A 118 -9.86 -4.33 23.74
N ARG A 119 -9.22 -5.49 23.78
CA ARG A 119 -9.69 -6.69 23.09
C ARG A 119 -11.10 -7.10 23.51
N ARG A 120 -11.32 -7.27 24.81
CA ARG A 120 -12.65 -7.66 25.35
C ARG A 120 -13.75 -6.66 24.99
N SER A 121 -13.43 -5.36 25.05
CA SER A 121 -14.39 -4.30 24.77
C SER A 121 -14.76 -4.19 23.29
N LEU A 122 -13.81 -4.38 22.39
CA LEU A 122 -13.99 -4.08 20.95
C LEU A 122 -14.29 -5.29 20.11
N GLN A 123 -13.73 -6.47 20.41
CA GLN A 123 -13.83 -7.65 19.58
C GLN A 123 -15.28 -8.03 19.22
N PRO A 124 -16.28 -7.95 20.14
CA PRO A 124 -17.68 -8.32 19.83
C PRO A 124 -18.37 -7.37 18.83
N ARG A 125 -17.84 -6.14 18.68
CA ARG A 125 -18.42 -5.09 17.82
C ARG A 125 -17.44 -4.58 16.75
N LEU A 126 -16.41 -5.35 16.49
CA LEU A 126 -15.38 -4.97 15.51
C LEU A 126 -15.98 -4.86 14.09
N ARG A 127 -15.82 -3.71 13.46
CA ARG A 127 -16.31 -3.41 12.11
C ARG A 127 -15.17 -3.34 11.11
N VAL A 128 -14.51 -4.50 10.88
CA VAL A 128 -13.43 -4.64 9.90
C VAL A 128 -13.73 -5.83 8.98
N ASN A 129 -13.49 -5.67 7.69
CA ASN A 129 -13.63 -6.78 6.75
C ASN A 129 -12.40 -7.69 6.85
N LEU A 130 -12.52 -8.81 7.55
CA LEU A 130 -11.49 -9.85 7.68
C LEU A 130 -11.82 -11.11 6.85
N ALA A 131 -12.86 -11.07 6.04
CA ALA A 131 -13.28 -12.20 5.21
C ALA A 131 -12.19 -12.54 4.18
N THR A 132 -11.96 -13.82 3.97
CA THR A 132 -11.01 -14.34 2.97
C THR A 132 -11.70 -14.78 1.69
N ARG A 133 -13.00 -15.15 1.79
CA ARG A 133 -13.80 -15.55 0.63
C ARG A 133 -14.38 -14.34 -0.08
N LEU A 134 -14.45 -14.44 -1.40
CA LEU A 134 -15.14 -13.42 -2.21
C LEU A 134 -16.64 -13.42 -1.92
N PRO A 135 -17.29 -12.25 -1.79
CA PRO A 135 -18.73 -12.15 -1.77
C PRO A 135 -19.31 -12.60 -3.13
N LYS A 136 -20.52 -13.15 -3.08
CA LYS A 136 -21.24 -13.56 -4.29
C LYS A 136 -21.44 -12.35 -5.21
N GLY A 137 -21.14 -12.51 -6.50
CA GLY A 137 -21.27 -11.44 -7.49
C GLY A 137 -20.16 -10.37 -7.45
N ALA A 138 -19.08 -10.59 -6.69
CA ALA A 138 -17.93 -9.67 -6.70
C ALA A 138 -17.36 -9.50 -8.12
N SER A 139 -17.04 -8.26 -8.47
CA SER A 139 -16.50 -7.86 -9.76
C SER A 139 -15.41 -6.81 -9.60
N LEU A 140 -14.75 -6.41 -10.69
CA LEU A 140 -13.76 -5.32 -10.66
C LEU A 140 -14.35 -3.95 -10.26
N ALA A 141 -15.68 -3.82 -10.22
CA ALA A 141 -16.38 -2.63 -9.73
C ALA A 141 -16.68 -2.66 -8.22
N THR A 142 -16.54 -3.80 -7.55
CA THR A 142 -16.83 -3.95 -6.12
C THR A 142 -15.88 -3.10 -5.28
N GLN A 143 -16.41 -2.22 -4.42
CA GLN A 143 -15.63 -1.21 -3.71
C GLN A 143 -15.02 -1.72 -2.38
N ASP A 144 -15.70 -2.58 -1.65
CA ASP A 144 -15.44 -2.90 -0.24
C ASP A 144 -14.71 -4.24 -0.01
N LEU A 145 -14.01 -4.74 -1.02
CA LEU A 145 -13.11 -5.89 -0.86
C LEU A 145 -11.86 -5.46 -0.07
N ASN A 146 -11.36 -6.38 0.77
CA ASN A 146 -10.01 -6.25 1.33
C ASN A 146 -8.96 -6.82 0.34
N VAL A 147 -7.67 -6.64 0.67
CA VAL A 147 -6.55 -7.05 -0.19
C VAL A 147 -6.56 -8.54 -0.56
N ILE A 148 -6.96 -9.44 0.35
CA ILE A 148 -7.03 -10.89 0.06
C ILE A 148 -8.12 -11.18 -0.96
N GLN A 149 -9.30 -10.59 -0.75
CA GLN A 149 -10.44 -10.75 -1.64
C GLN A 149 -10.13 -10.16 -3.02
N ALA A 150 -9.50 -9.00 -3.08
CA ALA A 150 -9.10 -8.36 -4.33
C ALA A 150 -8.07 -9.20 -5.12
N ILE A 151 -7.05 -9.73 -4.45
CA ILE A 151 -6.09 -10.66 -5.06
C ILE A 151 -6.80 -11.91 -5.59
N SER A 152 -7.71 -12.48 -4.79
CA SER A 152 -8.48 -13.67 -5.20
C SER A 152 -9.36 -13.39 -6.42
N LEU A 153 -10.04 -12.25 -6.45
CA LEU A 153 -10.84 -11.80 -7.59
C LEU A 153 -10.01 -11.67 -8.85
N CYS A 154 -8.89 -10.95 -8.78
CA CYS A 154 -8.02 -10.74 -9.95
C CYS A 154 -7.46 -12.08 -10.48
N ARG A 155 -7.04 -13.00 -9.60
CA ARG A 155 -6.57 -14.35 -10.02
C ARG A 155 -7.69 -15.17 -10.69
N GLN A 156 -8.93 -15.08 -10.18
CA GLN A 156 -10.08 -15.76 -10.80
C GLN A 156 -10.39 -15.17 -12.17
N ARG A 157 -10.45 -13.83 -12.30
CA ARG A 157 -10.75 -13.17 -13.57
C ARG A 157 -9.67 -13.39 -14.64
N LEU A 158 -8.38 -13.42 -14.24
CA LEU A 158 -7.29 -13.74 -15.17
C LEU A 158 -7.46 -15.09 -15.89
N ASN A 159 -8.10 -16.07 -15.24
CA ASN A 159 -8.26 -17.42 -15.75
C ASN A 159 -9.72 -17.74 -16.16
N ALA A 160 -10.63 -16.78 -16.05
CA ALA A 160 -12.02 -16.96 -16.43
C ALA A 160 -12.18 -16.98 -17.96
N ARG A 161 -13.00 -17.91 -18.49
CA ARG A 161 -13.22 -18.04 -19.93
C ARG A 161 -13.94 -16.84 -20.55
N ASP A 162 -14.79 -16.20 -19.79
CA ASP A 162 -15.59 -15.04 -20.15
C ASP A 162 -14.87 -13.69 -19.94
N ALA A 163 -13.64 -13.68 -19.38
CA ALA A 163 -12.89 -12.46 -19.19
C ALA A 163 -12.30 -11.95 -20.50
N THR A 164 -12.49 -10.66 -20.79
CA THR A 164 -11.84 -9.99 -21.91
C THR A 164 -10.35 -9.77 -21.65
N GLU A 165 -9.55 -9.56 -22.69
CA GLU A 165 -8.13 -9.22 -22.57
C GLU A 165 -7.94 -7.92 -21.77
N ALA A 166 -8.82 -6.94 -21.98
CA ALA A 166 -8.83 -5.69 -21.22
C ALA A 166 -9.06 -5.89 -19.71
N GLU A 167 -9.99 -6.77 -19.32
CA GLU A 167 -10.20 -7.12 -17.91
C GLU A 167 -9.00 -7.86 -17.32
N ARG A 168 -8.41 -8.79 -18.09
CA ARG A 168 -7.20 -9.52 -17.70
C ARG A 168 -6.02 -8.57 -17.49
N ALA A 169 -5.85 -7.58 -18.38
CA ALA A 169 -4.84 -6.53 -18.25
C ALA A 169 -5.00 -5.72 -16.96
N VAL A 170 -6.23 -5.30 -16.64
CA VAL A 170 -6.55 -4.62 -15.37
C VAL A 170 -6.26 -5.52 -14.17
N CYS A 171 -6.55 -6.82 -14.24
CA CYS A 171 -6.20 -7.76 -13.17
C CYS A 171 -4.68 -7.90 -12.99
N VAL A 172 -3.90 -7.90 -14.06
CA VAL A 172 -2.42 -7.91 -13.99
C VAL A 172 -1.93 -6.68 -13.25
N THR A 173 -2.44 -5.47 -13.56
CA THR A 173 -2.02 -4.25 -12.88
C THR A 173 -2.37 -4.27 -11.39
N TRP A 174 -3.58 -4.69 -11.03
CA TRP A 174 -3.97 -4.86 -9.64
C TRP A 174 -3.08 -5.87 -8.92
N LEU A 175 -2.80 -7.03 -9.50
CA LEU A 175 -1.93 -8.03 -8.87
C LEU A 175 -0.50 -7.53 -8.67
N CYS A 176 0.07 -6.82 -9.65
CA CYS A 176 1.39 -6.21 -9.53
C CYS A 176 1.48 -5.26 -8.32
N HIS A 177 0.40 -4.58 -8.00
CA HIS A 177 0.31 -3.67 -6.86
C HIS A 177 -0.03 -4.39 -5.54
N LEU A 178 -1.16 -5.09 -5.49
CA LEU A 178 -1.71 -5.68 -4.27
C LEU A 178 -0.80 -6.73 -3.62
N VAL A 179 -0.03 -7.46 -4.43
CA VAL A 179 0.99 -8.38 -3.90
C VAL A 179 2.10 -7.59 -3.19
N GLY A 180 2.44 -6.39 -3.66
CA GLY A 180 3.30 -5.46 -2.92
C GLY A 180 2.68 -5.01 -1.60
N ASP A 181 1.43 -4.54 -1.67
CA ASP A 181 0.66 -4.02 -0.53
C ASP A 181 0.61 -5.01 0.64
N VAL A 182 0.15 -6.22 0.38
CA VAL A 182 -0.02 -7.24 1.43
C VAL A 182 1.29 -7.65 2.09
N HIS A 183 2.43 -7.34 1.48
CA HIS A 183 3.76 -7.57 2.03
C HIS A 183 4.31 -6.37 2.82
N GLN A 184 3.67 -5.21 2.79
CA GLN A 184 3.95 -4.08 3.68
C GLN A 184 3.19 -4.30 5.01
N PRO A 185 3.88 -4.41 6.16
CA PRO A 185 3.24 -4.84 7.41
C PRO A 185 2.09 -3.94 7.87
N CYS A 186 2.15 -2.62 7.64
CA CYS A 186 1.09 -1.69 8.00
C CYS A 186 -0.21 -1.89 7.18
N HIS A 187 -0.12 -2.48 5.98
CA HIS A 187 -1.30 -2.83 5.17
C HIS A 187 -2.04 -4.08 5.64
N SER A 188 -1.46 -4.81 6.58
CA SER A 188 -2.05 -6.04 7.12
C SER A 188 -2.46 -5.92 8.59
N THR A 189 -2.38 -4.72 9.18
CA THR A 189 -2.57 -4.54 10.62
C THR A 189 -3.06 -3.13 10.94
N ALA A 190 -3.93 -3.01 11.95
CA ALA A 190 -4.22 -1.75 12.61
C ALA A 190 -4.22 -1.94 14.12
N SER A 191 -3.72 -0.95 14.87
CA SER A 191 -3.76 -0.94 16.34
C SER A 191 -5.11 -0.45 16.83
N PHE A 192 -5.71 -1.18 17.77
CA PHE A 192 -7.00 -0.87 18.36
C PHE A 192 -6.86 -0.59 19.86
N THR A 193 -7.51 0.48 20.30
CA THR A 193 -7.53 0.91 21.70
C THR A 193 -8.96 1.13 22.18
N ALA A 194 -9.20 1.07 23.48
CA ALA A 194 -10.55 1.11 24.03
C ALA A 194 -11.23 2.49 23.97
N ARG A 195 -10.47 3.57 23.77
CA ARG A 195 -10.99 4.95 23.79
C ARG A 195 -10.62 5.73 22.53
N ARG A 196 -9.37 5.65 22.06
CA ARG A 196 -8.86 6.50 20.97
C ARG A 196 -9.02 5.86 19.60
N PHE A 197 -8.55 4.63 19.41
CA PHE A 197 -8.56 3.93 18.13
C PHE A 197 -9.64 2.85 18.10
N LEU A 198 -10.89 3.25 18.31
CA LEU A 198 -12.06 2.35 18.28
C LEU A 198 -12.26 1.66 16.91
N ARG A 199 -11.80 2.30 15.84
CA ARG A 199 -11.85 1.80 14.45
C ARG A 199 -10.48 1.41 13.93
N GLY A 200 -9.45 1.37 14.81
CA GLY A 200 -8.05 1.18 14.46
C GLY A 200 -7.35 2.48 14.08
N ASP A 201 -6.01 2.45 14.13
CA ASP A 201 -5.11 3.56 13.79
C ASP A 201 -4.83 3.67 12.28
N ARG A 202 -5.66 3.06 11.44
CA ARG A 202 -5.52 3.02 9.98
C ARG A 202 -4.13 2.52 9.53
N GLY A 203 -3.64 1.44 10.18
CA GLY A 203 -2.34 0.87 9.86
C GLY A 203 -1.16 1.79 10.21
N GLY A 204 -1.26 2.55 11.29
CA GLY A 204 -0.22 3.49 11.72
C GLY A 204 -0.31 4.88 11.10
N ASN A 205 -1.34 5.19 10.30
CA ASN A 205 -1.53 6.55 9.77
C ASN A 205 -1.83 7.59 10.84
N ASP A 206 -2.40 7.17 11.96
CA ASP A 206 -2.74 8.04 13.07
C ASP A 206 -1.66 8.06 14.18
N VAL A 207 -0.49 7.47 13.92
CA VAL A 207 0.64 7.43 14.85
C VAL A 207 1.76 8.34 14.35
N PRO A 208 2.02 9.50 14.98
CA PRO A 208 3.04 10.44 14.54
C PRO A 208 4.45 9.94 14.85
N ILE A 209 5.36 10.13 13.90
CA ILE A 209 6.78 9.81 13.99
C ILE A 209 7.58 11.07 13.72
N ARG A 210 8.60 11.32 14.55
CA ARG A 210 9.52 12.43 14.38
C ARG A 210 10.30 12.28 13.06
N GLY A 211 10.20 13.26 12.21
CA GLY A 211 10.98 13.32 10.96
C GLY A 211 12.01 14.44 11.00
N ASP A 212 13.00 14.37 10.12
CA ASP A 212 14.12 15.35 10.07
C ASP A 212 13.66 16.79 9.83
N LYS A 213 12.68 16.99 8.94
CA LYS A 213 12.16 18.32 8.56
C LYS A 213 10.77 18.60 9.10
N LYS A 214 9.94 17.58 9.17
CA LYS A 214 8.57 17.61 9.70
C LYS A 214 8.17 16.22 10.18
N ASP A 215 7.26 16.19 11.12
CA ASP A 215 6.69 14.93 11.56
C ASP A 215 5.92 14.26 10.41
N ILE A 216 6.05 12.95 10.33
CA ILE A 216 5.33 12.06 9.41
C ILE A 216 4.51 11.08 10.23
N ASN A 217 3.80 10.16 9.61
CA ASN A 217 3.16 9.08 10.35
C ASN A 217 3.93 7.76 10.19
N LEU A 218 3.61 6.79 11.05
CA LEU A 218 4.26 5.47 11.07
C LEU A 218 4.08 4.73 9.73
N HIS A 219 2.90 4.84 9.13
CA HIS A 219 2.61 4.24 7.83
C HIS A 219 3.53 4.80 6.74
N MET A 220 3.61 6.13 6.63
CA MET A 220 4.51 6.80 5.67
C MET A 220 5.98 6.46 5.90
N TYR A 221 6.41 6.28 7.15
CA TYR A 221 7.76 5.84 7.45
C TYR A 221 8.07 4.47 6.83
N TRP A 222 7.12 3.53 6.94
CA TRP A 222 7.27 2.20 6.36
C TRP A 222 7.18 2.20 4.84
N ASP A 223 6.26 2.96 4.26
CA ASP A 223 6.15 3.12 2.80
C ASP A 223 7.42 3.71 2.19
N GLY A 224 8.05 4.63 2.92
CA GLY A 224 9.24 5.36 2.50
C GLY A 224 10.56 4.60 2.57
N GLN A 225 10.60 3.31 2.98
CA GLN A 225 11.86 2.56 3.18
C GLN A 225 12.76 2.46 1.93
N PHE A 226 12.18 2.65 0.74
CA PHE A 226 12.92 2.67 -0.53
C PHE A 226 13.00 4.05 -1.17
N GLY A 227 12.58 5.10 -0.48
CA GLY A 227 12.47 6.44 -1.04
C GLY A 227 11.37 6.54 -2.09
N GLN A 228 11.25 7.71 -2.70
CA GLN A 228 10.23 7.99 -3.71
C GLN A 228 10.90 8.28 -5.06
N THR A 229 10.61 7.43 -6.05
CA THR A 229 11.04 7.63 -7.43
C THR A 229 9.84 7.45 -8.36
N ARG A 230 9.42 8.52 -9.00
CA ARG A 230 8.18 8.52 -9.82
C ARG A 230 8.30 7.76 -11.14
N THR A 231 9.49 7.38 -11.56
CA THR A 231 9.72 6.65 -12.82
C THR A 231 10.82 5.62 -12.64
N LEU A 232 10.86 4.64 -13.54
CA LEU A 232 11.98 3.72 -13.60
C LEU A 232 13.25 4.47 -14.06
N ASP A 233 14.29 4.33 -13.28
CA ASP A 233 15.65 4.79 -13.58
C ASP A 233 16.68 3.67 -13.39
N GLY A 234 17.92 3.96 -13.80
CA GLY A 234 19.03 3.00 -13.66
C GLY A 234 19.35 2.67 -12.19
N ASP A 235 19.00 3.53 -11.23
CA ASP A 235 19.21 3.26 -9.82
C ASP A 235 18.25 2.18 -9.31
N LEU A 236 16.96 2.26 -9.63
CA LEU A 236 15.99 1.21 -9.27
C LEU A 236 16.38 -0.14 -9.85
N VAL A 237 16.86 -0.19 -11.10
CA VAL A 237 17.34 -1.44 -11.72
C VAL A 237 18.53 -2.00 -10.98
N ARG A 238 19.52 -1.16 -10.63
CA ARG A 238 20.69 -1.58 -9.83
C ARG A 238 20.27 -2.08 -8.43
N ARG A 239 19.32 -1.40 -7.77
CA ARG A 239 18.81 -1.80 -6.46
C ARG A 239 18.07 -3.13 -6.50
N ALA A 240 17.27 -3.39 -7.54
CA ALA A 240 16.63 -4.68 -7.75
C ALA A 240 17.69 -5.78 -7.94
N ALA A 241 18.74 -5.52 -8.74
CA ALA A 241 19.86 -6.45 -8.92
C ALA A 241 20.60 -6.72 -7.59
N ALA A 242 20.85 -5.69 -6.78
CA ALA A 242 21.49 -5.84 -5.47
C ALA A 242 20.65 -6.67 -4.47
N LEU A 243 19.32 -6.53 -4.50
CA LEU A 243 18.42 -7.38 -3.71
C LEU A 243 18.53 -8.85 -4.13
N LEU A 244 18.64 -9.12 -5.44
CA LEU A 244 18.77 -10.48 -6.00
C LEU A 244 20.17 -11.06 -5.89
N ALA A 245 21.19 -10.24 -5.64
CA ALA A 245 22.55 -10.71 -5.32
C ALA A 245 22.70 -11.17 -3.86
N ASP A 246 21.80 -10.73 -2.97
CA ASP A 246 21.80 -11.12 -1.56
C ASP A 246 21.23 -12.54 -1.39
N ARG A 247 22.14 -13.51 -1.13
CA ARG A 247 21.78 -14.93 -1.00
C ARG A 247 20.73 -15.19 0.09
N LYS A 248 20.72 -14.42 1.19
CA LYS A 248 19.75 -14.58 2.29
C LYS A 248 18.36 -14.13 1.85
N LEU A 249 18.28 -13.02 1.15
CA LEU A 249 17.02 -12.51 0.60
C LEU A 249 16.46 -13.46 -0.46
N VAL A 250 17.30 -13.95 -1.38
CA VAL A 250 16.88 -14.92 -2.40
C VAL A 250 16.41 -16.23 -1.76
N ALA A 251 17.07 -16.72 -0.72
CA ALA A 251 16.62 -17.90 0.01
C ALA A 251 15.28 -17.68 0.70
N ALA A 252 15.03 -16.49 1.26
CA ALA A 252 13.72 -16.11 1.81
C ALA A 252 12.64 -16.08 0.70
N GLY A 253 12.91 -15.46 -0.45
CA GLY A 253 12.02 -15.44 -1.62
C GLY A 253 11.67 -16.86 -2.10
N ARG A 254 12.66 -17.76 -2.24
CA ARG A 254 12.43 -19.17 -2.64
C ARG A 254 11.56 -19.94 -1.63
N ARG A 255 11.65 -19.63 -0.34
CA ARG A 255 10.73 -20.21 0.66
C ARG A 255 9.32 -19.62 0.53
N ALA A 256 9.24 -18.31 0.31
CA ALA A 256 7.99 -17.60 0.19
C ALA A 256 7.15 -18.03 -1.02
N GLU A 257 7.77 -18.22 -2.21
CA GLU A 257 7.08 -18.60 -3.44
C GLU A 257 6.38 -19.98 -3.39
N LYS A 258 6.68 -20.80 -2.38
CA LYS A 258 6.01 -22.09 -2.14
C LYS A 258 4.65 -21.94 -1.45
N ARG A 259 4.32 -20.76 -0.94
CA ARG A 259 3.08 -20.46 -0.20
C ARG A 259 2.37 -19.28 -0.85
N LEU A 260 1.33 -19.59 -1.65
CA LEU A 260 0.61 -18.63 -2.49
C LEU A 260 -0.78 -18.26 -1.96
N GLN A 261 -1.08 -18.61 -0.72
CA GLN A 261 -2.34 -18.25 -0.05
C GLN A 261 -2.23 -16.86 0.56
N GLY A 262 -3.16 -15.97 0.21
CA GLY A 262 -3.17 -14.59 0.70
C GLY A 262 -3.23 -14.48 2.22
N GLU A 263 -3.93 -15.40 2.88
CA GLU A 263 -4.02 -15.49 4.34
C GLU A 263 -2.64 -15.71 4.99
N THR A 264 -1.79 -16.51 4.36
CA THR A 264 -0.40 -16.70 4.81
C THR A 264 0.38 -15.40 4.72
N TRP A 265 0.22 -14.65 3.64
CA TRP A 265 0.94 -13.37 3.43
C TRP A 265 0.53 -12.32 4.47
N VAL A 266 -0.78 -12.24 4.73
CA VAL A 266 -1.32 -11.36 5.78
C VAL A 266 -0.85 -11.79 7.16
N ALA A 267 -0.84 -13.10 7.47
CA ALA A 267 -0.37 -13.58 8.76
C ALA A 267 1.11 -13.25 9.01
N GLU A 268 1.96 -13.38 7.98
CA GLU A 268 3.36 -13.00 8.03
C GLU A 268 3.53 -11.49 8.26
N SER A 269 2.81 -10.65 7.50
CA SER A 269 2.85 -9.19 7.62
C SER A 269 2.33 -8.72 8.97
N HIS A 270 1.22 -9.31 9.45
CA HIS A 270 0.67 -9.00 10.77
C HIS A 270 1.64 -9.35 11.91
N ARG A 271 2.34 -10.49 11.82
CA ARG A 271 3.39 -10.85 12.79
C ARG A 271 4.51 -9.81 12.79
N LEU A 272 5.01 -9.41 11.60
CA LEU A 272 6.04 -8.39 11.50
C LEU A 272 5.57 -7.03 12.00
N ALA A 273 4.30 -6.68 11.79
CA ALA A 273 3.73 -5.48 12.36
C ALA A 273 3.79 -5.52 13.89
N ARG A 274 3.35 -6.60 14.52
CA ARG A 274 3.41 -6.78 15.97
C ARG A 274 4.84 -6.78 16.51
N ASP A 275 5.76 -7.49 15.85
CA ASP A 275 7.09 -7.78 16.39
C ASP A 275 8.11 -6.67 16.07
N VAL A 276 7.85 -5.84 15.04
CA VAL A 276 8.80 -4.83 14.57
C VAL A 276 8.17 -3.45 14.39
N VAL A 277 7.02 -3.34 13.70
CA VAL A 277 6.40 -2.02 13.40
C VAL A 277 5.95 -1.34 14.68
N TYR A 278 5.10 -2.01 15.46
CA TYR A 278 4.59 -1.49 16.72
C TYR A 278 5.56 -1.83 17.87
N SER A 279 6.73 -1.16 17.85
CA SER A 279 7.73 -1.31 18.90
C SER A 279 7.19 -0.82 20.27
N SER A 280 7.90 -1.16 21.36
CA SER A 280 7.53 -0.73 22.71
C SER A 280 7.40 0.79 22.83
N ALA A 281 8.27 1.56 22.17
CA ALA A 281 8.20 3.03 22.16
C ALA A 281 6.92 3.53 21.46
N ILE A 282 6.55 2.93 20.33
CA ILE A 282 5.33 3.26 19.59
C ILE A 282 4.10 2.88 20.40
N LEU A 283 4.07 1.68 20.98
CA LEU A 283 2.95 1.23 21.82
C LEU A 283 2.81 2.10 23.09
N ALA A 284 3.91 2.56 23.68
CA ALA A 284 3.90 3.49 24.81
C ALA A 284 3.30 4.85 24.43
N ALA A 285 3.65 5.40 23.28
CA ALA A 285 3.07 6.65 22.77
C ALA A 285 1.56 6.51 22.50
N ILE A 286 1.13 5.41 21.88
CA ILE A 286 -0.30 5.09 21.71
C ILE A 286 -0.99 4.97 23.08
N GLY A 287 -0.37 4.30 24.04
CA GLY A 287 -0.88 4.16 25.42
C GLY A 287 -1.04 5.48 26.16
N SER A 288 -0.10 6.41 25.97
CA SER A 288 -0.21 7.77 26.49
C SER A 288 -1.43 8.50 25.90
N GLY A 289 -1.62 8.42 24.57
CA GLY A 289 -2.80 8.99 23.92
C GLY A 289 -4.11 8.28 24.27
N GLU A 290 -4.07 7.00 24.67
CA GLU A 290 -5.24 6.26 25.14
C GLU A 290 -5.69 6.75 26.53
N SER A 291 -4.73 7.13 27.38
CA SER A 291 -5.01 7.64 28.74
C SER A 291 -5.76 8.96 28.69
N ASP A 292 -5.43 9.83 27.72
CA ASP A 292 -6.09 11.11 27.45
C ASP A 292 -6.38 11.26 25.96
N PRO A 293 -7.55 10.81 25.48
CA PRO A 293 -7.92 10.83 24.06
C PRO A 293 -8.01 12.21 23.42
N GLU A 294 -8.20 13.26 24.21
CA GLU A 294 -8.25 14.65 23.72
C GLU A 294 -6.85 15.22 23.45
N LYS A 295 -5.83 14.65 24.10
CA LYS A 295 -4.45 15.07 23.92
C LYS A 295 -3.82 14.41 22.70
N ALA A 296 -3.04 15.15 21.92
CA ALA A 296 -2.31 14.61 20.79
C ALA A 296 -1.33 13.51 21.22
N ILE A 297 -1.20 12.45 20.41
CA ILE A 297 -0.13 11.46 20.58
C ILE A 297 1.19 12.16 20.31
N PRO A 298 2.18 12.06 21.22
CA PRO A 298 3.50 12.64 20.96
C PRO A 298 4.18 11.94 19.78
N ALA A 299 4.86 12.72 18.95
CA ALA A 299 5.64 12.16 17.85
C ALA A 299 6.79 11.30 18.39
N VAL A 300 6.87 10.05 17.94
CA VAL A 300 7.85 9.07 18.40
C VAL A 300 9.16 9.26 17.64
N GLU A 301 10.25 9.43 18.36
CA GLU A 301 11.59 9.36 17.81
C GLU A 301 12.01 7.90 17.65
N LEU A 302 12.36 7.52 16.41
CA LEU A 302 12.74 6.15 16.09
C LEU A 302 14.25 5.96 16.31
N SER A 303 14.62 4.93 17.08
CA SER A 303 16.03 4.60 17.32
C SER A 303 16.73 4.11 16.04
N GLY A 304 18.05 4.24 15.99
CA GLY A 304 18.86 3.67 14.90
C GLY A 304 18.66 2.15 14.76
N ASP A 305 18.42 1.43 15.87
CA ASP A 305 18.10 -0.01 15.84
C ASP A 305 16.78 -0.30 15.17
N TYR A 306 15.75 0.48 15.47
CA TYR A 306 14.46 0.39 14.79
C TYR A 306 14.62 0.60 13.29
N ALA A 307 15.33 1.65 12.89
CA ALA A 307 15.56 1.98 11.48
C ALA A 307 16.31 0.87 10.73
N ARG A 308 17.34 0.25 11.36
CA ARG A 308 18.04 -0.90 10.78
C ARG A 308 17.13 -2.11 10.60
N ARG A 309 16.32 -2.44 11.61
CA ARG A 309 15.36 -3.55 11.56
C ARG A 309 14.27 -3.31 10.52
N ALA A 310 13.69 -2.11 10.46
CA ALA A 310 12.68 -1.75 9.48
C ALA A 310 13.21 -1.91 8.04
N ARG A 311 14.42 -1.42 7.77
CA ARG A 311 15.07 -1.58 6.46
C ARG A 311 15.33 -3.04 6.10
N ALA A 312 15.78 -3.86 7.05
CA ALA A 312 16.01 -5.28 6.82
C ALA A 312 14.71 -6.02 6.49
N VAL A 313 13.64 -5.75 7.25
CA VAL A 313 12.30 -6.30 6.99
C VAL A 313 11.79 -5.84 5.64
N ALA A 314 11.85 -4.55 5.31
CA ALA A 314 11.40 -4.02 4.04
C ALA A 314 12.07 -4.71 2.85
N ARG A 315 13.39 -4.84 2.87
CA ARG A 315 14.17 -5.55 1.83
C ARG A 315 13.73 -7.00 1.65
N GLN A 316 13.52 -7.71 2.76
CA GLN A 316 13.06 -9.10 2.70
C GLN A 316 11.63 -9.18 2.14
N ARG A 317 10.71 -8.33 2.59
CA ARG A 317 9.31 -8.35 2.15
C ARG A 317 9.16 -8.02 0.67
N VAL A 318 9.94 -7.09 0.13
CA VAL A 318 9.97 -6.77 -1.31
C VAL A 318 10.44 -7.97 -2.14
N VAL A 319 11.46 -8.70 -1.69
CA VAL A 319 11.93 -9.90 -2.41
C VAL A 319 10.90 -11.03 -2.31
N GLU A 320 10.33 -11.29 -1.15
CA GLU A 320 9.27 -12.29 -0.96
C GLU A 320 8.05 -11.98 -1.83
N ALA A 321 7.62 -10.70 -1.88
CA ALA A 321 6.54 -10.23 -2.74
C ALA A 321 6.84 -10.47 -4.22
N GLY A 322 8.03 -10.10 -4.68
CA GLY A 322 8.44 -10.29 -6.08
C GLY A 322 8.48 -11.76 -6.50
N PHE A 323 8.98 -12.66 -5.63
CA PHE A 323 8.98 -14.11 -5.90
C PHE A 323 7.55 -14.66 -5.98
N ARG A 324 6.67 -14.25 -5.08
CA ARG A 324 5.25 -14.64 -5.08
C ARG A 324 4.51 -14.08 -6.30
N LEU A 325 4.75 -12.81 -6.64
CA LEU A 325 4.15 -12.16 -7.81
C LEU A 325 4.54 -12.90 -9.10
N ALA A 326 5.81 -13.28 -9.26
CA ALA A 326 6.25 -14.07 -10.41
C ALA A 326 5.48 -15.40 -10.54
N ARG A 327 5.24 -16.08 -9.42
CA ARG A 327 4.46 -17.34 -9.40
C ARG A 327 2.99 -17.09 -9.72
N VAL A 328 2.39 -16.04 -9.16
CA VAL A 328 0.99 -15.67 -9.43
C VAL A 328 0.79 -15.32 -10.92
N LEU A 329 1.71 -14.55 -11.50
CA LEU A 329 1.64 -14.19 -12.92
C LEU A 329 1.95 -15.37 -13.87
N ALA A 330 2.67 -16.39 -13.41
CA ALA A 330 2.88 -17.63 -14.18
C ALA A 330 1.61 -18.50 -14.28
N GLU A 331 0.60 -18.28 -13.42
CA GLU A 331 -0.71 -18.96 -13.49
C GLU A 331 -1.61 -18.41 -14.61
N VAL A 332 -1.25 -17.29 -15.24
CA VAL A 332 -1.97 -16.69 -16.37
C VAL A 332 -1.91 -17.63 -17.57
N ARG A 333 -3.07 -18.02 -18.10
CA ARG A 333 -3.23 -18.94 -19.23
C ARG A 333 -3.42 -18.18 -20.53
#